data_3599750c423f3e2db1a2738cb90f24ba
#
_entry.id   3599750c423f3e2db1a2738cb90f24ba
#
_cell.length_a   1.000
_cell.length_b   1.000
_cell.length_c   1.000
_cell.angle_alpha   90.00
_cell.angle_beta   90.00
_cell.angle_gamma   90.00
#
_symmetry.space_group_name_H-M   'P 1'
#
loop_
_entity.id
_entity.type
_entity.pdbx_description
1 polymer ?
#
loop_
_entity_poly.entity_id
_entity_poly.type
_entity_poly.pdbx_seq_one_letter_code
_entity_poly.pdbx_strand_id
1 'polypeptide(L)'
;MNKRLLCLQVLTLSALIFLSSCTKKTTALNSVIERGEIVVLTRSSPMSYNETNGNVSGLEYELVTLFAEKLGVKARFILPSDFKNILKLTPEHEADFAAAGLSITLERQKTLLFTPSYYEVTQQLIYHYRTRRQRSINNLNSSFFEVLEGSSHAENLQLLKQSHPSLDWIESNASPLELLSMVNDGLLDYTITDSNQFQIFRDKFPKLNVAFNISKPEKVAWAFPKNDDHSLYNEAVKFLAEIKNNGLLEQLQDKYFGHSKNLSYVGICTFRRHVKSRLPKLKPYFKRAAEKHAIDWRLLAAVAYQESHWNKNAVSPTGVRGVMMLTNSTAEQLDVTDRQDPEQSIEGGARYLFSRIQRIPERINNPDRTWMALASYNIGLGHLEDARVLTQQQGSDPDKWVDVRQHLPLLEEKTWYQKTKYGRARGQESVVYVRNVRKYFKQLSRLVPDTPPVNNLIKTNELLNIELPAL
;
A
#
# COMPACT_ATOMS: atom_id res chain seq x y z
N MET A 1 45.47 -50.59 -46.18
CA MET A 1 44.66 -49.96 -45.11
C MET A 1 44.26 -48.57 -45.58
N ASN A 2 43.03 -48.40 -45.86
CA ASN A 2 42.50 -47.39 -46.79
C ASN A 2 42.57 -45.94 -46.26
N LYS A 3 43.34 -45.08 -46.95
CA LYS A 3 43.37 -43.60 -46.69
C LYS A 3 42.01 -42.93 -46.71
N ARG A 4 41.05 -43.54 -47.43
CA ARG A 4 39.61 -43.03 -47.43
C ARG A 4 38.89 -43.24 -46.13
N LEU A 5 39.19 -44.29 -45.33
CA LEU A 5 38.59 -44.55 -44.05
C LEU A 5 39.10 -43.57 -42.96
N LEU A 6 40.40 -43.20 -43.06
CA LEU A 6 41.01 -42.23 -42.15
C LEU A 6 40.48 -40.80 -42.37
N CYS A 7 40.25 -40.39 -43.63
CA CYS A 7 39.63 -39.11 -43.96
C CYS A 7 38.18 -39.01 -43.49
N LEU A 8 37.38 -40.11 -43.54
CA LEU A 8 36.02 -40.13 -43.09
C LEU A 8 35.91 -40.03 -41.53
N GLN A 9 36.86 -40.70 -40.83
CA GLN A 9 36.88 -40.58 -39.32
C GLN A 9 37.37 -39.22 -38.83
N VAL A 10 38.28 -38.55 -39.56
CA VAL A 10 38.73 -37.18 -39.24
C VAL A 10 37.60 -36.17 -39.52
N LEU A 11 36.78 -36.33 -40.58
CA LEU A 11 35.65 -35.48 -40.90
C LEU A 11 34.50 -35.65 -39.90
N THR A 12 34.24 -36.88 -39.41
CA THR A 12 33.21 -37.13 -38.39
C THR A 12 33.65 -36.62 -37.02
N LEU A 13 34.95 -36.68 -36.68
CA LEU A 13 35.47 -36.13 -35.42
C LEU A 13 35.48 -34.60 -35.40
N SER A 14 35.77 -33.93 -36.53
CA SER A 14 35.67 -32.48 -36.66
C SER A 14 34.21 -31.98 -36.68
N ALA A 15 33.26 -32.75 -37.23
CA ALA A 15 31.82 -32.41 -37.16
C ALA A 15 31.27 -32.53 -35.74
N LEU A 16 31.78 -33.47 -34.92
CA LEU A 16 31.40 -33.58 -33.51
C LEU A 16 31.96 -32.46 -32.62
N ILE A 17 33.10 -31.87 -32.99
CA ILE A 17 33.70 -30.73 -32.26
C ILE A 17 32.97 -29.41 -32.54
N PHE A 18 32.33 -29.25 -33.72
CA PHE A 18 31.51 -28.07 -34.03
C PHE A 18 30.09 -28.11 -33.41
N LEU A 19 29.66 -29.24 -32.87
CA LEU A 19 28.42 -29.36 -32.11
C LEU A 19 28.59 -29.07 -30.61
N SER A 20 29.77 -28.68 -30.15
CA SER A 20 29.96 -27.97 -28.90
C SER A 20 29.39 -26.54 -29.07
N SER A 21 28.08 -26.49 -29.35
CA SER A 21 27.29 -25.28 -29.32
C SER A 21 27.59 -24.60 -28.01
N CYS A 22 28.23 -23.46 -28.06
CA CYS A 22 28.31 -22.52 -26.95
C CYS A 22 26.86 -22.27 -26.50
N THR A 23 26.35 -23.06 -25.59
CA THR A 23 25.06 -22.72 -24.92
C THR A 23 25.33 -21.41 -24.20
N LYS A 24 25.00 -20.33 -24.87
CA LYS A 24 24.99 -19.00 -24.27
C LYS A 24 24.17 -19.16 -23.01
N LYS A 25 24.81 -19.08 -21.84
CA LYS A 25 24.15 -19.24 -20.56
C LYS A 25 22.99 -18.21 -20.54
N THR A 26 21.75 -18.70 -20.65
CA THR A 26 20.57 -17.83 -20.67
C THR A 26 20.56 -17.01 -19.39
N THR A 27 20.42 -15.69 -19.48
CA THR A 27 20.38 -14.83 -18.31
C THR A 27 19.09 -15.07 -17.53
N ALA A 28 19.07 -14.78 -16.24
CA ALA A 28 17.88 -14.90 -15.39
C ALA A 28 16.68 -14.15 -15.97
N LEU A 29 16.91 -12.95 -16.51
CA LEU A 29 15.87 -12.17 -17.18
C LEU A 29 15.33 -12.90 -18.42
N ASN A 30 16.20 -13.38 -19.30
CA ASN A 30 15.77 -14.11 -20.51
C ASN A 30 15.05 -15.40 -20.15
N SER A 31 15.49 -16.12 -19.13
CA SER A 31 14.83 -17.33 -18.63
C SER A 31 13.41 -17.07 -18.17
N VAL A 32 13.19 -15.95 -17.45
CA VAL A 32 11.85 -15.51 -17.03
C VAL A 32 10.96 -15.15 -18.24
N ILE A 33 11.51 -14.43 -19.22
CA ILE A 33 10.78 -14.03 -20.42
C ILE A 33 10.43 -15.25 -21.29
N GLU A 34 11.37 -16.15 -21.52
CA GLU A 34 11.17 -17.39 -22.30
C GLU A 34 10.17 -18.34 -21.66
N ARG A 35 10.18 -18.43 -20.31
CA ARG A 35 9.22 -19.21 -19.53
C ARG A 35 7.83 -18.58 -19.51
N GLY A 36 7.73 -17.27 -19.79
CA GLY A 36 6.48 -16.50 -19.71
C GLY A 36 5.95 -16.31 -18.28
N GLU A 37 6.78 -16.59 -17.29
CA GLU A 37 6.39 -16.60 -15.88
C GLU A 37 7.55 -16.13 -14.99
N ILE A 38 7.23 -15.27 -14.00
CA ILE A 38 8.13 -14.90 -12.91
C ILE A 38 7.66 -15.53 -11.60
N VAL A 39 8.53 -16.24 -10.91
CA VAL A 39 8.21 -17.01 -9.71
C VAL A 39 8.70 -16.28 -8.47
N VAL A 40 7.82 -16.02 -7.51
CA VAL A 40 8.12 -15.16 -6.37
C VAL A 40 7.76 -15.83 -5.06
N LEU A 41 8.73 -15.92 -4.15
CA LEU A 41 8.49 -16.31 -2.77
C LEU A 41 7.83 -15.16 -2.00
N THR A 42 6.74 -15.46 -1.33
CA THR A 42 6.01 -14.48 -0.52
C THR A 42 5.44 -15.13 0.74
N ARG A 43 4.76 -14.35 1.58
CA ARG A 43 4.06 -14.86 2.76
C ARG A 43 2.61 -14.41 2.81
N SER A 44 1.77 -15.20 3.47
CA SER A 44 0.40 -14.77 3.78
C SER A 44 0.45 -13.63 4.80
N SER A 45 0.11 -12.44 4.35
CA SER A 45 -0.05 -11.25 5.21
C SER A 45 -0.84 -10.17 4.48
N PRO A 46 -1.51 -9.25 5.19
CA PRO A 46 -2.22 -8.13 4.55
C PRO A 46 -1.32 -7.23 3.68
N MET A 47 0.00 -7.27 3.93
CA MET A 47 0.98 -6.46 3.21
C MET A 47 1.60 -7.17 2.03
N SER A 48 1.73 -8.50 2.09
CA SER A 48 2.45 -9.27 1.07
C SER A 48 1.48 -9.96 0.12
N TYR A 49 0.78 -10.98 0.59
CA TYR A 49 -0.19 -11.75 -0.19
C TYR A 49 -1.37 -12.11 0.70
N ASN A 50 -2.50 -11.48 0.47
CA ASN A 50 -3.70 -11.67 1.26
C ASN A 50 -4.84 -12.11 0.34
N GLU A 51 -5.24 -13.37 0.44
CA GLU A 51 -6.35 -13.93 -0.29
C GLU A 51 -7.62 -13.91 0.56
N THR A 52 -8.65 -13.27 0.05
CA THR A 52 -9.96 -13.20 0.71
C THR A 52 -11.05 -13.40 -0.33
N ASN A 53 -11.84 -14.46 -0.17
CA ASN A 53 -12.95 -14.81 -1.09
C ASN A 53 -12.51 -14.90 -2.56
N GLY A 54 -11.34 -15.49 -2.84
CA GLY A 54 -10.78 -15.64 -4.19
C GLY A 54 -10.21 -14.36 -4.79
N ASN A 55 -10.12 -13.26 -4.01
CA ASN A 55 -9.43 -12.03 -4.43
C ASN A 55 -8.12 -11.88 -3.67
N VAL A 56 -7.05 -11.66 -4.41
CA VAL A 56 -5.73 -11.43 -3.85
C VAL A 56 -5.45 -9.94 -3.76
N SER A 57 -4.85 -9.52 -2.66
CA SER A 57 -4.43 -8.15 -2.38
C SER A 57 -3.13 -8.17 -1.59
N GLY A 58 -2.45 -7.04 -1.51
CA GLY A 58 -1.19 -6.86 -0.80
C GLY A 58 -0.28 -5.92 -1.57
N LEU A 59 0.49 -5.09 -0.86
CA LEU A 59 1.44 -4.17 -1.51
C LEU A 59 2.46 -4.94 -2.35
N GLU A 60 3.03 -6.01 -1.80
CA GLU A 60 4.00 -6.84 -2.51
C GLU A 60 3.37 -7.52 -3.72
N TYR A 61 2.17 -8.07 -3.55
CA TYR A 61 1.42 -8.68 -4.65
C TYR A 61 1.20 -7.71 -5.81
N GLU A 62 0.77 -6.48 -5.53
CA GLU A 62 0.53 -5.49 -6.59
C GLU A 62 1.83 -5.02 -7.24
N LEU A 63 2.89 -4.79 -6.45
CA LEU A 63 4.20 -4.40 -6.98
C LEU A 63 4.77 -5.49 -7.91
N VAL A 64 4.69 -6.76 -7.48
CA VAL A 64 5.16 -7.90 -8.28
C VAL A 64 4.33 -8.08 -9.54
N THR A 65 3.00 -7.95 -9.45
CA THR A 65 2.11 -8.06 -10.61
C THR A 65 2.43 -6.97 -11.65
N LEU A 66 2.62 -5.72 -11.22
CA LEU A 66 3.03 -4.63 -12.11
C LEU A 66 4.41 -4.84 -12.73
N PHE A 67 5.35 -5.44 -11.99
CA PHE A 67 6.66 -5.79 -12.52
C PHE A 67 6.56 -6.90 -13.57
N ALA A 68 5.78 -7.95 -13.31
CA ALA A 68 5.51 -9.02 -14.26
C ALA A 68 4.85 -8.49 -15.55
N GLU A 69 3.84 -7.63 -15.41
CA GLU A 69 3.20 -6.95 -16.55
C GLU A 69 4.19 -6.14 -17.39
N LYS A 70 5.11 -5.42 -16.74
CA LYS A 70 6.19 -4.68 -17.43
C LYS A 70 7.11 -5.60 -18.22
N LEU A 71 7.40 -6.80 -17.71
CA LEU A 71 8.21 -7.81 -18.40
C LEU A 71 7.42 -8.61 -19.46
N GLY A 72 6.11 -8.44 -19.55
CA GLY A 72 5.23 -9.20 -20.44
C GLY A 72 5.01 -10.66 -20.01
N VAL A 73 5.15 -10.98 -18.73
CA VAL A 73 5.03 -12.32 -18.15
C VAL A 73 3.95 -12.37 -17.06
N LYS A 74 3.59 -13.58 -16.60
CA LYS A 74 2.68 -13.80 -15.46
C LYS A 74 3.47 -13.90 -14.16
N ALA A 75 2.90 -13.38 -13.06
CA ALA A 75 3.43 -13.60 -11.73
C ALA A 75 2.86 -14.88 -11.12
N ARG A 76 3.74 -15.77 -10.65
CA ARG A 76 3.38 -16.94 -9.84
C ARG A 76 3.97 -16.81 -8.44
N PHE A 77 3.12 -16.92 -7.43
CA PHE A 77 3.51 -16.78 -6.04
C PHE A 77 3.61 -18.15 -5.36
N ILE A 78 4.71 -18.34 -4.62
CA ILE A 78 4.93 -19.50 -3.76
C ILE A 78 4.87 -19.01 -2.32
N LEU A 79 4.04 -19.65 -1.51
CA LEU A 79 3.86 -19.36 -0.09
C LEU A 79 4.43 -20.55 0.74
N PRO A 80 5.68 -20.48 1.20
CA PRO A 80 6.23 -21.48 2.10
C PRO A 80 5.42 -21.55 3.41
N SER A 81 5.40 -22.75 4.03
CA SER A 81 4.70 -22.97 5.32
C SER A 81 5.27 -22.09 6.44
N ASP A 82 6.58 -21.87 6.43
CA ASP A 82 7.29 -21.13 7.47
C ASP A 82 8.02 -19.93 6.87
N PHE A 83 8.02 -18.81 7.60
CA PHE A 83 8.70 -17.60 7.16
C PHE A 83 10.21 -17.79 6.92
N LYS A 84 10.89 -18.56 7.79
CA LYS A 84 12.31 -18.86 7.65
C LYS A 84 12.66 -19.55 6.33
N ASN A 85 11.72 -20.32 5.77
CA ASN A 85 11.92 -21.00 4.48
C ASN A 85 12.03 -20.02 3.31
N ILE A 86 11.45 -18.82 3.38
CA ILE A 86 11.61 -17.78 2.37
C ILE A 86 13.09 -17.40 2.26
N LEU A 87 13.76 -17.18 3.39
CA LEU A 87 15.19 -16.81 3.44
C LEU A 87 16.11 -17.94 2.99
N LYS A 88 15.70 -19.20 3.24
CA LYS A 88 16.44 -20.39 2.83
C LYS A 88 16.31 -20.67 1.34
N LEU A 89 15.07 -20.68 0.82
CA LEU A 89 14.76 -21.08 -0.56
C LEU A 89 15.16 -20.01 -1.60
N THR A 90 15.24 -18.74 -1.22
CA THR A 90 15.62 -17.66 -2.14
C THR A 90 17.04 -17.86 -2.70
N PRO A 91 18.10 -18.09 -1.90
CA PRO A 91 19.42 -18.36 -2.43
C PRO A 91 19.54 -19.73 -3.13
N GLU A 92 18.65 -20.68 -2.86
CA GLU A 92 18.60 -22.01 -3.51
C GLU A 92 17.96 -21.98 -4.90
N HIS A 93 17.55 -20.82 -5.40
CA HIS A 93 16.94 -20.61 -6.73
C HIS A 93 15.62 -21.35 -6.95
N GLU A 94 14.86 -21.64 -5.88
CA GLU A 94 13.50 -22.20 -5.97
C GLU A 94 12.48 -21.19 -6.50
N ALA A 95 12.86 -19.92 -6.54
CA ALA A 95 12.13 -18.82 -7.14
C ALA A 95 13.10 -17.79 -7.72
N ASP A 96 12.58 -16.88 -8.52
CA ASP A 96 13.38 -15.82 -9.15
C ASP A 96 13.80 -14.76 -8.10
N PHE A 97 12.94 -14.48 -7.14
CA PHE A 97 13.22 -13.59 -5.99
C PHE A 97 12.17 -13.73 -4.89
N ALA A 98 12.38 -13.06 -3.76
CA ALA A 98 11.43 -12.98 -2.67
C ALA A 98 10.86 -11.56 -2.49
N ALA A 99 9.53 -11.46 -2.34
CA ALA A 99 8.75 -10.26 -2.06
C ALA A 99 7.80 -10.55 -0.89
N ALA A 100 8.30 -10.44 0.33
CA ALA A 100 7.62 -10.89 1.55
C ALA A 100 7.71 -9.88 2.72
N GLY A 101 7.96 -8.60 2.40
CA GLY A 101 8.19 -7.56 3.40
C GLY A 101 9.49 -7.78 4.17
N LEU A 102 10.58 -8.09 3.47
CA LEU A 102 11.86 -8.44 4.05
C LEU A 102 12.66 -7.20 4.45
N SER A 103 12.94 -7.04 5.74
CA SER A 103 13.90 -6.04 6.23
C SER A 103 15.31 -6.37 5.76
N ILE A 104 16.04 -5.34 5.32
CA ILE A 104 17.47 -5.43 4.97
C ILE A 104 18.28 -5.50 6.26
N THR A 105 18.90 -6.66 6.53
CA THR A 105 19.82 -6.83 7.67
C THR A 105 21.21 -7.21 7.18
N LEU A 106 22.24 -6.96 8.00
CA LEU A 106 23.61 -7.34 7.66
C LEU A 106 23.76 -8.83 7.47
N GLU A 107 23.02 -9.63 8.23
CA GLU A 107 23.05 -11.09 8.14
C GLU A 107 22.49 -11.57 6.80
N ARG A 108 21.33 -11.06 6.42
CA ARG A 108 20.68 -11.43 5.14
C ARG A 108 21.46 -10.99 3.92
N GLN A 109 22.18 -9.85 3.98
CA GLN A 109 23.03 -9.37 2.89
C GLN A 109 24.24 -10.27 2.60
N LYS A 110 24.57 -11.21 3.48
CA LYS A 110 25.62 -12.21 3.22
C LYS A 110 25.23 -13.15 2.07
N THR A 111 23.96 -13.53 2.00
CA THR A 111 23.43 -14.54 1.06
C THR A 111 22.44 -14.00 0.04
N LEU A 112 21.87 -12.80 0.26
CA LEU A 112 20.86 -12.19 -0.57
C LEU A 112 21.29 -10.82 -1.09
N LEU A 113 20.84 -10.49 -2.30
CA LEU A 113 21.00 -9.20 -2.94
C LEU A 113 19.65 -8.43 -2.84
N PHE A 114 19.66 -7.29 -2.18
CA PHE A 114 18.45 -6.50 -1.97
C PHE A 114 18.31 -5.36 -2.97
N THR A 115 17.11 -5.14 -3.49
CA THR A 115 16.80 -3.94 -4.28
C THR A 115 16.89 -2.68 -3.43
N PRO A 116 16.88 -1.46 -4.03
CA PRO A 116 16.60 -0.25 -3.30
C PRO A 116 15.28 -0.38 -2.52
N SER A 117 15.28 0.13 -1.31
CA SER A 117 14.11 0.08 -0.43
C SER A 117 12.94 0.86 -1.00
N TYR A 118 11.75 0.29 -0.91
CA TYR A 118 10.51 0.93 -1.31
C TYR A 118 9.62 1.35 -0.13
N TYR A 119 9.90 0.93 1.12
CA TYR A 119 9.35 1.52 2.34
C TYR A 119 10.22 1.20 3.56
N GLU A 120 9.89 1.81 4.70
CA GLU A 120 10.56 1.59 5.98
C GLU A 120 9.56 1.16 7.05
N VAL A 121 10.01 0.31 7.96
CA VAL A 121 9.27 -0.14 9.13
C VAL A 121 10.06 0.12 10.40
N THR A 122 9.39 0.10 11.54
CA THR A 122 10.02 0.16 12.86
C THR A 122 9.49 -1.00 13.68
N GLN A 123 10.35 -1.77 14.29
CA GLN A 123 9.97 -2.84 15.20
C GLN A 123 9.40 -2.25 16.49
N GLN A 124 8.20 -2.64 16.85
CA GLN A 124 7.47 -2.11 18.01
C GLN A 124 7.17 -3.22 19.02
N LEU A 125 7.49 -2.96 20.28
CA LEU A 125 7.03 -3.81 21.38
C LEU A 125 5.55 -3.53 21.65
N ILE A 126 4.72 -4.56 21.53
CA ILE A 126 3.27 -4.48 21.71
C ILE A 126 2.91 -5.15 23.04
N TYR A 127 1.96 -4.54 23.77
CA TYR A 127 1.45 -5.02 25.02
C TYR A 127 -0.05 -4.78 25.17
N HIS A 128 -0.72 -5.57 26.00
CA HIS A 128 -2.11 -5.34 26.37
C HIS A 128 -2.23 -4.24 27.44
N TYR A 129 -3.24 -3.37 27.37
CA TYR A 129 -3.39 -2.21 28.28
C TYR A 129 -3.39 -2.57 29.77
N ARG A 130 -3.71 -3.83 30.14
CA ARG A 130 -3.67 -4.34 31.51
C ARG A 130 -2.28 -4.83 31.93
N THR A 131 -1.41 -5.15 30.97
CA THR A 131 -0.02 -5.55 31.24
C THR A 131 0.81 -4.31 31.56
N ARG A 132 1.81 -4.44 32.42
CA ARG A 132 2.71 -3.34 32.78
C ARG A 132 3.44 -2.83 31.54
N ARG A 133 3.25 -1.53 31.20
CA ARG A 133 3.99 -0.91 30.10
C ARG A 133 5.47 -0.87 30.42
N GLN A 134 6.29 -1.52 29.61
CA GLN A 134 7.74 -1.38 29.64
C GLN A 134 8.17 -0.10 28.93
N ARG A 135 9.28 0.52 29.40
CA ARG A 135 9.79 1.77 28.84
C ARG A 135 11.14 1.59 28.14
N SER A 136 11.80 0.47 28.36
CA SER A 136 13.09 0.12 27.77
C SER A 136 13.27 -1.39 27.73
N ILE A 137 14.23 -1.83 26.93
CA ILE A 137 14.61 -3.23 26.79
C ILE A 137 15.12 -3.86 28.10
N ASN A 138 15.75 -3.06 28.96
CA ASN A 138 16.29 -3.53 30.25
C ASN A 138 15.23 -4.09 31.19
N ASN A 139 13.97 -3.74 30.99
CA ASN A 139 12.86 -4.15 31.83
C ASN A 139 12.16 -5.44 31.35
N LEU A 140 12.66 -6.06 30.27
CA LEU A 140 12.08 -7.29 29.70
C LEU A 140 12.66 -8.59 30.26
N ASN A 141 13.52 -8.52 31.27
CA ASN A 141 14.34 -9.63 31.77
C ASN A 141 13.58 -10.83 32.34
N SER A 142 12.29 -10.71 32.56
CA SER A 142 11.45 -11.82 33.07
C SER A 142 10.09 -11.85 32.39
N SER A 143 9.98 -11.14 31.28
CA SER A 143 8.72 -11.00 30.56
C SER A 143 8.54 -12.18 29.61
N PHE A 144 7.37 -12.80 29.67
CA PHE A 144 6.99 -13.84 28.73
C PHE A 144 6.62 -13.19 27.39
N PHE A 145 7.52 -13.31 26.40
CA PHE A 145 7.24 -12.80 25.08
C PHE A 145 7.79 -13.68 23.96
N GLU A 146 7.13 -13.58 22.80
CA GLU A 146 7.35 -14.45 21.67
C GLU A 146 7.41 -13.63 20.38
N VAL A 147 8.25 -14.08 19.45
CA VAL A 147 8.44 -13.47 18.12
C VAL A 147 8.45 -14.54 17.04
N LEU A 148 8.18 -14.13 15.80
CA LEU A 148 8.23 -15.01 14.65
C LEU A 148 9.67 -15.47 14.37
N GLU A 149 9.86 -16.78 14.28
CA GLU A 149 11.15 -17.44 13.98
C GLU A 149 11.70 -16.97 12.61
N GLY A 150 13.00 -16.70 12.56
CA GLY A 150 13.69 -16.22 11.35
C GLY A 150 13.33 -14.80 10.94
N SER A 151 12.55 -14.08 11.74
CA SER A 151 12.22 -12.67 11.47
C SER A 151 13.40 -11.75 11.80
N SER A 152 13.38 -10.52 11.24
CA SER A 152 14.32 -9.47 11.66
C SER A 152 14.17 -9.07 13.12
N HIS A 153 13.01 -9.38 13.74
CA HIS A 153 12.78 -9.19 15.17
C HIS A 153 13.68 -10.11 15.99
N ALA A 154 13.73 -11.42 15.65
CA ALA A 154 14.60 -12.39 16.29
C ALA A 154 16.09 -12.03 16.09
N GLU A 155 16.48 -11.65 14.85
CA GLU A 155 17.85 -11.19 14.55
C GLU A 155 18.25 -9.98 15.42
N ASN A 156 17.36 -8.98 15.54
CA ASN A 156 17.60 -7.77 16.33
C ASN A 156 17.70 -8.09 17.84
N LEU A 157 16.82 -8.96 18.34
CA LEU A 157 16.88 -9.42 19.74
C LEU A 157 18.19 -10.14 20.04
N GLN A 158 18.68 -10.95 19.12
CA GLN A 158 19.98 -11.64 19.27
C GLN A 158 21.14 -10.63 19.35
N LEU A 159 21.09 -9.55 18.58
CA LEU A 159 22.07 -8.46 18.68
C LEU A 159 21.96 -7.72 20.03
N LEU A 160 20.72 -7.42 20.47
CA LEU A 160 20.47 -6.76 21.75
C LEU A 160 20.89 -7.61 22.94
N LYS A 161 20.78 -8.94 22.86
CA LYS A 161 21.20 -9.88 23.91
C LYS A 161 22.70 -9.77 24.25
N GLN A 162 23.53 -9.36 23.29
CA GLN A 162 24.96 -9.12 23.53
C GLN A 162 25.20 -8.04 24.61
N SER A 163 24.37 -6.99 24.61
CA SER A 163 24.44 -5.90 25.60
C SER A 163 23.45 -6.06 26.76
N HIS A 164 22.49 -6.98 26.64
CA HIS A 164 21.45 -7.28 27.62
C HIS A 164 21.35 -8.81 27.85
N PRO A 165 22.33 -9.45 28.51
CA PRO A 165 22.42 -10.92 28.58
C PRO A 165 21.21 -11.62 29.23
N SER A 166 20.47 -10.88 30.07
CA SER A 166 19.25 -11.38 30.73
C SER A 166 18.00 -11.32 29.84
N LEU A 167 18.10 -10.76 28.61
CA LEU A 167 17.00 -10.73 27.66
C LEU A 167 16.72 -12.14 27.14
N ASP A 168 15.48 -12.57 27.26
CA ASP A 168 15.05 -13.90 26.81
C ASP A 168 13.69 -13.81 26.11
N TRP A 169 13.46 -14.69 25.11
CA TRP A 169 12.25 -14.74 24.30
C TRP A 169 12.04 -16.14 23.72
N ILE A 170 10.82 -16.39 23.23
CA ILE A 170 10.46 -17.59 22.52
C ILE A 170 10.39 -17.25 21.02
N GLU A 171 10.90 -18.12 20.17
CA GLU A 171 10.72 -18.09 18.73
C GLU A 171 9.75 -19.18 18.30
N SER A 172 8.74 -18.84 17.49
CA SER A 172 7.78 -19.78 16.94
C SER A 172 7.38 -19.43 15.50
N ASN A 173 6.65 -20.33 14.87
CA ASN A 173 6.08 -20.09 13.54
C ASN A 173 4.75 -19.33 13.58
N ALA A 174 4.31 -18.86 14.76
CA ALA A 174 3.09 -18.08 14.88
C ALA A 174 3.18 -16.79 14.04
N SER A 175 2.17 -16.55 13.24
CA SER A 175 2.07 -15.33 12.41
C SER A 175 1.96 -14.07 13.28
N PRO A 176 2.29 -12.90 12.79
CA PRO A 176 2.11 -11.65 13.55
C PRO A 176 0.68 -11.42 14.03
N LEU A 177 -0.32 -11.90 13.28
CA LEU A 177 -1.73 -11.84 13.68
C LEU A 177 -2.02 -12.75 14.89
N GLU A 178 -1.49 -13.96 14.89
CA GLU A 178 -1.63 -14.92 15.99
C GLU A 178 -0.92 -14.40 17.24
N LEU A 179 0.32 -13.91 17.11
CA LEU A 179 1.06 -13.33 18.24
C LEU A 179 0.32 -12.14 18.86
N LEU A 180 -0.26 -11.25 18.03
CA LEU A 180 -1.10 -10.15 18.53
C LEU A 180 -2.37 -10.66 19.22
N SER A 181 -2.99 -11.74 18.73
CA SER A 181 -4.14 -12.37 19.38
C SER A 181 -3.74 -12.95 20.76
N MET A 182 -2.61 -13.65 20.84
CA MET A 182 -2.12 -14.20 22.11
C MET A 182 -1.86 -13.11 23.15
N VAL A 183 -1.29 -11.97 22.76
CA VAL A 183 -1.14 -10.80 23.65
C VAL A 183 -2.50 -10.21 24.04
N ASN A 184 -3.44 -10.11 23.10
CA ASN A 184 -4.78 -9.60 23.38
C ASN A 184 -5.56 -10.49 24.38
N ASP A 185 -5.34 -11.79 24.31
CA ASP A 185 -6.01 -12.80 25.11
C ASP A 185 -5.28 -13.06 26.46
N GLY A 186 -4.12 -12.41 26.66
CA GLY A 186 -3.32 -12.50 27.88
C GLY A 186 -2.49 -13.79 28.00
N LEU A 187 -2.28 -14.50 26.88
CA LEU A 187 -1.41 -15.69 26.80
C LEU A 187 0.06 -15.29 26.71
N LEU A 188 0.34 -14.10 26.20
CA LEU A 188 1.65 -13.46 26.15
C LEU A 188 1.56 -12.07 26.79
N ASP A 189 2.62 -11.64 27.46
CA ASP A 189 2.74 -10.29 27.98
C ASP A 189 3.07 -9.29 26.85
N TYR A 190 3.95 -9.70 25.93
CA TYR A 190 4.46 -8.87 24.85
C TYR A 190 4.70 -9.67 23.57
N THR A 191 4.67 -8.97 22.46
CA THR A 191 5.25 -9.43 21.18
C THR A 191 5.91 -8.27 20.46
N ILE A 192 6.69 -8.56 19.41
CA ILE A 192 7.25 -7.56 18.53
C ILE A 192 6.58 -7.70 17.16
N THR A 193 6.17 -6.58 16.59
CA THR A 193 5.68 -6.53 15.22
C THR A 193 6.12 -5.24 14.54
N ASP A 194 6.10 -5.24 13.22
CA ASP A 194 6.40 -4.04 12.46
C ASP A 194 5.28 -2.99 12.60
N SER A 195 5.67 -1.73 12.62
CA SER A 195 4.77 -0.59 12.78
C SER A 195 3.62 -0.56 11.78
N ASN A 196 3.87 -0.96 10.51
CA ASN A 196 2.86 -1.06 9.46
C ASN A 196 1.88 -2.22 9.73
N GLN A 197 2.36 -3.37 10.16
CA GLN A 197 1.52 -4.53 10.49
C GLN A 197 0.62 -4.24 11.70
N PHE A 198 1.19 -3.69 12.78
CA PHE A 198 0.39 -3.31 13.94
C PHE A 198 -0.70 -2.29 13.59
N GLN A 199 -0.40 -1.33 12.71
CA GLN A 199 -1.36 -0.36 12.24
C GLN A 199 -2.57 -1.00 11.55
N ILE A 200 -2.34 -2.01 10.69
CA ILE A 200 -3.42 -2.74 10.00
C ILE A 200 -4.30 -3.49 11.01
N PHE A 201 -3.68 -4.11 12.00
CA PHE A 201 -4.39 -4.92 12.99
C PHE A 201 -4.94 -4.13 14.18
N ARG A 202 -4.64 -2.82 14.28
CA ARG A 202 -5.02 -2.01 15.44
C ARG A 202 -6.53 -1.96 15.69
N ASP A 203 -7.33 -1.87 14.64
CA ASP A 203 -8.78 -1.84 14.76
C ASP A 203 -9.35 -3.20 15.22
N LYS A 204 -8.67 -4.30 14.89
CA LYS A 204 -9.01 -5.65 15.38
C LYS A 204 -8.64 -5.84 16.84
N PHE A 205 -7.56 -5.19 17.31
CA PHE A 205 -7.04 -5.31 18.68
C PHE A 205 -6.98 -3.95 19.39
N PRO A 206 -8.13 -3.33 19.71
CA PRO A 206 -8.18 -1.98 20.28
C PRO A 206 -7.54 -1.89 21.70
N LYS A 207 -7.40 -3.03 22.38
CA LYS A 207 -6.79 -3.13 23.71
C LYS A 207 -5.27 -3.20 23.69
N LEU A 208 -4.66 -3.40 22.53
CA LEU A 208 -3.21 -3.44 22.38
C LEU A 208 -2.62 -2.06 22.16
N ASN A 209 -1.44 -1.83 22.72
CA ASN A 209 -0.72 -0.56 22.63
C ASN A 209 0.75 -0.78 22.32
N VAL A 210 1.41 0.25 21.77
CA VAL A 210 2.85 0.28 21.60
C VAL A 210 3.51 0.71 22.91
N ALA A 211 4.40 -0.11 23.44
CA ALA A 211 5.22 0.25 24.60
C ALA A 211 6.31 1.23 24.21
N PHE A 212 7.16 0.85 23.26
CA PHE A 212 8.22 1.65 22.65
C PHE A 212 8.70 1.00 21.34
N ASN A 213 9.50 1.75 20.55
CA ASN A 213 10.16 1.22 19.36
C ASN A 213 11.47 0.53 19.77
N ILE A 214 11.65 -0.73 19.35
CA ILE A 214 12.86 -1.52 19.65
C ILE A 214 13.97 -1.21 18.65
N SER A 215 13.61 -0.95 17.38
CA SER A 215 14.56 -0.62 16.33
C SER A 215 14.47 0.84 15.89
N LYS A 216 15.52 1.30 15.21
CA LYS A 216 15.43 2.46 14.29
C LYS A 216 14.60 2.05 13.06
N PRO A 217 14.19 3.00 12.19
CA PRO A 217 13.55 2.65 10.93
C PRO A 217 14.43 1.70 10.10
N GLU A 218 13.86 0.58 9.71
CA GLU A 218 14.46 -0.48 8.91
C GLU A 218 13.93 -0.41 7.48
N LYS A 219 14.83 -0.59 6.52
CA LYS A 219 14.50 -0.59 5.10
C LYS A 219 13.96 -1.94 4.68
N VAL A 220 12.86 -1.95 3.94
CA VAL A 220 12.24 -3.15 3.35
C VAL A 220 12.46 -3.15 1.85
N ALA A 221 12.83 -4.32 1.30
CA ALA A 221 13.15 -4.48 -0.11
C ALA A 221 12.87 -5.90 -0.61
N TRP A 222 12.81 -6.07 -1.93
CA TRP A 222 12.85 -7.38 -2.56
C TRP A 222 14.24 -8.00 -2.43
N ALA A 223 14.29 -9.30 -2.24
CA ALA A 223 15.52 -10.05 -2.06
C ALA A 223 15.71 -11.04 -3.21
N PHE A 224 16.86 -10.95 -3.87
CA PHE A 224 17.27 -11.80 -4.97
C PHE A 224 18.37 -12.78 -4.51
N PRO A 225 18.54 -13.93 -5.18
CA PRO A 225 19.72 -14.78 -5.01
C PRO A 225 20.99 -13.97 -5.26
N LYS A 226 21.99 -14.13 -4.40
CA LYS A 226 23.29 -13.47 -4.59
C LYS A 226 24.17 -14.30 -5.50
N ASN A 227 24.17 -13.98 -6.79
CA ASN A 227 24.95 -14.62 -7.83
C ASN A 227 25.52 -13.59 -8.82
N ASP A 228 26.24 -14.02 -9.85
CA ASP A 228 26.88 -13.15 -10.84
C ASP A 228 25.90 -12.60 -11.90
N ASP A 229 24.72 -13.21 -12.04
CA ASP A 229 23.71 -12.77 -13.00
C ASP A 229 22.75 -11.76 -12.34
N HIS A 230 23.02 -10.50 -12.59
CA HIS A 230 22.19 -9.39 -12.09
C HIS A 230 21.15 -8.91 -13.11
N SER A 231 20.89 -9.64 -14.19
CA SER A 231 20.02 -9.18 -15.28
C SER A 231 18.60 -8.87 -14.81
N LEU A 232 17.95 -9.82 -14.13
CA LEU A 232 16.60 -9.65 -13.57
C LEU A 232 16.57 -8.63 -12.42
N TYR A 233 17.58 -8.67 -11.54
CA TYR A 233 17.74 -7.69 -10.47
C TYR A 233 17.80 -6.26 -10.99
N ASN A 234 18.60 -6.00 -12.03
CA ASN A 234 18.74 -4.67 -12.62
C ASN A 234 17.42 -4.16 -13.21
N GLU A 235 16.61 -5.03 -13.83
CA GLU A 235 15.27 -4.65 -14.30
C GLU A 235 14.33 -4.34 -13.14
N ALA A 236 14.39 -5.09 -12.04
CA ALA A 236 13.61 -4.78 -10.83
C ALA A 236 14.02 -3.43 -10.22
N VAL A 237 15.32 -3.11 -10.19
CA VAL A 237 15.81 -1.79 -9.72
C VAL A 237 15.29 -0.64 -10.60
N LYS A 238 15.34 -0.81 -11.94
CA LYS A 238 14.81 0.18 -12.90
C LYS A 238 13.30 0.38 -12.69
N PHE A 239 12.55 -0.71 -12.56
CA PHE A 239 11.12 -0.69 -12.31
C PHE A 239 10.78 0.08 -11.02
N LEU A 240 11.44 -0.24 -9.90
CA LEU A 240 11.20 0.45 -8.62
C LEU A 240 11.57 1.94 -8.69
N ALA A 241 12.63 2.30 -9.41
CA ALA A 241 12.98 3.70 -9.64
C ALA A 241 11.91 4.43 -10.46
N GLU A 242 11.38 3.79 -11.50
CA GLU A 242 10.33 4.34 -12.36
C GLU A 242 9.04 4.59 -11.59
N ILE A 243 8.52 3.59 -10.85
CA ILE A 243 7.28 3.74 -10.08
C ILE A 243 7.41 4.72 -8.91
N LYS A 244 8.62 4.91 -8.40
CA LYS A 244 8.93 5.95 -7.41
C LYS A 244 8.91 7.34 -8.04
N ASN A 245 9.51 7.50 -9.22
CA ASN A 245 9.59 8.80 -9.91
C ASN A 245 8.23 9.27 -10.44
N ASN A 246 7.38 8.36 -10.92
CA ASN A 246 6.05 8.70 -11.41
C ASN A 246 4.98 8.80 -10.30
N GLY A 247 5.32 8.47 -9.04
CA GLY A 247 4.45 8.59 -7.87
C GLY A 247 3.53 7.38 -7.65
N LEU A 248 3.60 6.33 -8.48
CA LEU A 248 2.78 5.12 -8.32
C LEU A 248 3.11 4.38 -7.03
N LEU A 249 4.39 4.31 -6.66
CA LEU A 249 4.80 3.69 -5.40
C LEU A 249 4.15 4.39 -4.18
N GLU A 250 4.12 5.73 -4.16
CA GLU A 250 3.48 6.51 -3.10
C GLU A 250 1.97 6.25 -3.05
N GLN A 251 1.30 6.10 -4.19
CA GLN A 251 -0.13 5.77 -4.26
C GLN A 251 -0.42 4.37 -3.68
N LEU A 252 0.39 3.38 -4.04
CA LEU A 252 0.25 2.03 -3.50
C LEU A 252 0.52 2.01 -1.99
N GLN A 253 1.53 2.73 -1.51
CA GLN A 253 1.78 2.87 -0.08
C GLN A 253 0.61 3.52 0.65
N ASP A 254 0.02 4.58 0.12
CA ASP A 254 -1.17 5.21 0.70
C ASP A 254 -2.37 4.25 0.74
N LYS A 255 -2.54 3.44 -0.30
CA LYS A 255 -3.59 2.41 -0.35
C LYS A 255 -3.48 1.44 0.81
N TYR A 256 -2.27 0.98 1.15
CA TYR A 256 -2.04 -0.05 2.16
C TYR A 256 -1.73 0.52 3.56
N PHE A 257 -1.03 1.65 3.66
CA PHE A 257 -0.63 2.27 4.93
C PHE A 257 -1.49 3.47 5.33
N GLY A 258 -2.20 4.09 4.39
CA GLY A 258 -3.06 5.25 4.64
C GLY A 258 -4.25 4.96 5.55
N HIS A 259 -4.50 3.67 5.85
CA HIS A 259 -5.60 3.23 6.71
C HIS A 259 -5.36 3.51 8.20
N SER A 260 -4.14 3.82 8.60
CA SER A 260 -3.86 4.11 10.01
C SER A 260 -4.46 5.44 10.43
N LYS A 261 -5.00 5.48 11.65
CA LYS A 261 -5.58 6.70 12.27
C LYS A 261 -4.62 7.90 12.32
N ASN A 262 -3.35 7.68 12.10
CA ASN A 262 -2.33 8.71 12.00
C ASN A 262 -1.65 8.59 10.63
N LEU A 263 -1.70 9.65 9.82
CA LEU A 263 -0.68 9.84 8.80
C LEU A 263 0.66 9.61 9.50
N SER A 264 1.45 8.66 8.98
CA SER A 264 2.78 8.44 9.55
C SER A 264 3.52 9.79 9.56
N TYR A 265 4.41 9.99 10.51
CA TYR A 265 5.25 11.18 10.56
C TYR A 265 5.90 11.44 9.19
N VAL A 266 6.31 10.37 8.49
CA VAL A 266 6.87 10.41 7.12
C VAL A 266 5.85 10.93 6.11
N GLY A 267 4.59 10.48 6.16
CA GLY A 267 3.52 10.98 5.28
C GLY A 267 3.23 12.47 5.47
N ILE A 268 3.23 12.95 6.73
CA ILE A 268 3.07 14.38 7.02
C ILE A 268 4.27 15.20 6.51
N CYS A 269 5.48 14.73 6.69
CA CYS A 269 6.68 15.39 6.18
C CYS A 269 6.69 15.44 4.65
N THR A 270 6.29 14.36 3.98
CA THR A 270 6.16 14.31 2.52
C THR A 270 5.08 15.26 2.02
N PHE A 271 3.91 15.27 2.66
CA PHE A 271 2.85 16.22 2.34
C PHE A 271 3.32 17.68 2.47
N ARG A 272 3.95 18.04 3.60
CA ARG A 272 4.51 19.39 3.81
C ARG A 272 5.56 19.78 2.78
N ARG A 273 6.41 18.83 2.35
CA ARG A 273 7.36 19.03 1.26
C ARG A 273 6.64 19.31 -0.06
N HIS A 274 5.59 18.54 -0.40
CA HIS A 274 4.80 18.75 -1.60
C HIS A 274 3.98 20.05 -1.58
N VAL A 275 3.51 20.50 -0.42
CA VAL A 275 2.90 21.83 -0.24
C VAL A 275 3.87 22.93 -0.66
N LYS A 276 5.19 22.78 -0.39
CA LYS A 276 6.21 23.76 -0.80
C LYS A 276 6.67 23.60 -2.25
N SER A 277 6.72 22.39 -2.79
CA SER A 277 7.36 22.09 -4.08
C SER A 277 6.38 21.90 -5.24
N ARG A 278 5.21 21.25 -5.02
CA ARG A 278 4.24 20.91 -6.07
C ARG A 278 3.04 21.87 -6.09
N LEU A 279 2.46 22.14 -4.92
CA LEU A 279 1.24 22.95 -4.80
C LEU A 279 1.37 24.36 -5.40
N PRO A 280 2.47 25.11 -5.28
CA PRO A 280 2.55 26.48 -5.84
C PRO A 280 2.26 26.54 -7.34
N LYS A 281 2.67 25.53 -8.10
CA LYS A 281 2.46 25.44 -9.54
C LYS A 281 1.00 25.13 -9.91
N LEU A 282 0.25 24.48 -9.04
CA LEU A 282 -1.14 24.05 -9.27
C LEU A 282 -2.18 24.95 -8.59
N LYS A 283 -1.77 25.72 -7.57
CA LYS A 283 -2.65 26.57 -6.78
C LYS A 283 -3.52 27.53 -7.62
N PRO A 284 -3.00 28.20 -8.66
CA PRO A 284 -3.83 29.06 -9.51
C PRO A 284 -4.98 28.30 -10.20
N TYR A 285 -4.73 27.06 -10.66
CA TYR A 285 -5.74 26.22 -11.28
C TYR A 285 -6.80 25.78 -10.26
N PHE A 286 -6.37 25.34 -9.05
CA PHE A 286 -7.32 25.02 -7.98
C PHE A 286 -8.21 26.19 -7.60
N LYS A 287 -7.66 27.40 -7.48
CA LYS A 287 -8.46 28.60 -7.15
C LYS A 287 -9.49 28.92 -8.23
N ARG A 288 -9.09 28.93 -9.52
CA ARG A 288 -10.03 29.20 -10.61
C ARG A 288 -11.14 28.17 -10.70
N ALA A 289 -10.81 26.88 -10.61
CA ALA A 289 -11.81 25.82 -10.67
C ALA A 289 -12.74 25.85 -9.44
N ALA A 290 -12.19 26.10 -8.27
CA ALA A 290 -12.95 26.18 -7.02
C ALA A 290 -13.94 27.36 -7.01
N GLU A 291 -13.54 28.52 -7.55
CA GLU A 291 -14.39 29.70 -7.66
C GLU A 291 -15.57 29.45 -8.59
N LYS A 292 -15.38 28.83 -9.76
CA LYS A 292 -16.43 28.47 -10.71
C LYS A 292 -17.49 27.54 -10.10
N HIS A 293 -17.09 26.66 -9.21
CA HIS A 293 -17.95 25.60 -8.67
C HIS A 293 -18.33 25.83 -7.19
N ALA A 294 -18.01 26.99 -6.63
CA ALA A 294 -18.26 27.35 -5.23
C ALA A 294 -17.75 26.30 -4.21
N ILE A 295 -16.59 25.72 -4.47
CA ILE A 295 -15.90 24.75 -3.59
C ILE A 295 -14.70 25.45 -2.95
N ASP A 296 -14.35 25.09 -1.71
CA ASP A 296 -13.08 25.53 -1.14
C ASP A 296 -11.91 24.91 -1.94
N TRP A 297 -11.04 25.78 -2.51
CA TRP A 297 -9.91 25.32 -3.34
C TRP A 297 -8.97 24.35 -2.56
N ARG A 298 -8.91 24.45 -1.23
CA ARG A 298 -8.10 23.57 -0.38
C ARG A 298 -8.72 22.17 -0.28
N LEU A 299 -10.06 22.09 -0.29
CA LEU A 299 -10.76 20.81 -0.37
C LEU A 299 -10.49 20.13 -1.72
N LEU A 300 -10.61 20.89 -2.82
CA LEU A 300 -10.30 20.39 -4.15
C LEU A 300 -8.83 19.95 -4.26
N ALA A 301 -7.90 20.73 -3.71
CA ALA A 301 -6.49 20.38 -3.65
C ALA A 301 -6.22 19.13 -2.77
N ALA A 302 -6.99 18.94 -1.68
CA ALA A 302 -6.88 17.74 -0.85
C ALA A 302 -7.37 16.49 -1.58
N VAL A 303 -8.44 16.61 -2.37
CA VAL A 303 -8.90 15.53 -3.28
C VAL A 303 -7.80 15.19 -4.28
N ALA A 304 -7.27 16.17 -4.98
CA ALA A 304 -6.17 15.98 -5.94
C ALA A 304 -4.90 15.36 -5.31
N TYR A 305 -4.63 15.70 -4.05
CA TYR A 305 -3.51 15.08 -3.33
C TYR A 305 -3.78 13.62 -3.02
N GLN A 306 -4.99 13.27 -2.61
CA GLN A 306 -5.40 11.87 -2.41
C GLN A 306 -5.35 11.07 -3.72
N GLU A 307 -5.66 11.69 -4.86
CA GLU A 307 -5.65 11.04 -6.18
C GLU A 307 -4.22 10.78 -6.71
N SER A 308 -3.37 11.80 -6.70
CA SER A 308 -2.08 11.76 -7.42
C SER A 308 -0.89 12.32 -6.66
N HIS A 309 -1.04 12.72 -5.39
CA HIS A 309 -0.05 13.56 -4.69
C HIS A 309 0.36 14.81 -5.48
N TRP A 310 -0.57 15.38 -6.28
CA TRP A 310 -0.34 16.50 -7.21
C TRP A 310 0.68 16.18 -8.31
N ASN A 311 0.74 14.95 -8.76
CA ASN A 311 1.58 14.52 -9.87
C ASN A 311 0.77 14.53 -11.20
N LYS A 312 1.05 15.47 -12.11
CA LYS A 312 0.36 15.55 -13.41
C LYS A 312 0.58 14.31 -14.30
N ASN A 313 1.68 13.61 -14.10
CA ASN A 313 2.06 12.43 -14.87
C ASN A 313 1.60 11.13 -14.20
N ALA A 314 0.77 11.20 -13.16
CA ALA A 314 0.25 10.01 -12.50
C ALA A 314 -0.58 9.17 -13.47
N VAL A 315 -0.33 7.86 -13.46
CA VAL A 315 -1.06 6.85 -14.25
C VAL A 315 -1.32 5.66 -13.34
N SER A 316 -2.59 5.25 -13.23
CA SER A 316 -2.93 4.02 -12.51
C SER A 316 -2.83 2.78 -13.40
N PRO A 317 -2.76 1.58 -12.84
CA PRO A 317 -2.83 0.34 -13.61
C PRO A 317 -4.09 0.23 -14.49
N THR A 318 -5.19 0.85 -14.09
CA THR A 318 -6.45 0.87 -14.83
C THR A 318 -6.56 2.01 -15.85
N GLY A 319 -5.46 2.73 -16.10
CA GLY A 319 -5.38 3.78 -17.13
C GLY A 319 -6.00 5.12 -16.76
N VAL A 320 -6.36 5.36 -15.48
CA VAL A 320 -6.71 6.71 -14.99
C VAL A 320 -5.46 7.58 -14.94
N ARG A 321 -5.59 8.89 -15.25
CA ARG A 321 -4.43 9.76 -15.45
C ARG A 321 -4.64 11.16 -14.88
N GLY A 322 -3.51 11.84 -14.65
CA GLY A 322 -3.43 13.27 -14.33
C GLY A 322 -3.61 13.59 -12.86
N VAL A 323 -3.69 14.89 -12.57
CA VAL A 323 -3.74 15.42 -11.19
C VAL A 323 -4.95 14.92 -10.42
N MET A 324 -6.11 14.79 -11.09
CA MET A 324 -7.39 14.36 -10.49
C MET A 324 -7.76 12.91 -10.83
N MET A 325 -6.86 12.15 -11.48
CA MET A 325 -7.04 10.73 -11.81
C MET A 325 -8.40 10.44 -12.48
N LEU A 326 -8.66 11.11 -13.60
CA LEU A 326 -9.91 10.94 -14.34
C LEU A 326 -9.86 9.67 -15.20
N THR A 327 -10.96 8.90 -15.23
CA THR A 327 -11.14 7.81 -16.19
C THR A 327 -11.39 8.36 -17.59
N ASN A 328 -11.25 7.54 -18.64
CA ASN A 328 -11.59 7.95 -20.01
C ASN A 328 -13.05 8.41 -20.10
N SER A 329 -13.98 7.58 -19.58
CA SER A 329 -15.41 7.89 -19.63
C SER A 329 -15.77 9.16 -18.85
N THR A 330 -15.14 9.40 -17.72
CA THR A 330 -15.35 10.64 -16.95
C THR A 330 -14.78 11.85 -17.68
N ALA A 331 -13.62 11.72 -18.32
CA ALA A 331 -13.01 12.79 -19.11
C ALA A 331 -13.88 13.16 -20.31
N GLU A 332 -14.40 12.17 -21.04
CA GLU A 332 -15.34 12.39 -22.15
C GLU A 332 -16.62 13.09 -21.69
N GLN A 333 -17.24 12.65 -20.59
CA GLN A 333 -18.43 13.31 -20.04
C GLN A 333 -18.21 14.76 -19.60
N LEU A 334 -16.98 15.11 -19.32
CA LEU A 334 -16.58 16.41 -18.81
C LEU A 334 -15.81 17.25 -19.85
N ASP A 335 -15.79 16.85 -21.12
CA ASP A 335 -15.07 17.53 -22.21
C ASP A 335 -13.59 17.80 -21.88
N VAL A 336 -12.93 16.88 -21.15
CA VAL A 336 -11.51 16.91 -20.84
C VAL A 336 -10.74 16.19 -21.94
N THR A 337 -10.07 16.93 -22.78
CA THR A 337 -9.33 16.39 -23.94
C THR A 337 -7.94 15.87 -23.58
N ASP A 338 -7.29 16.49 -22.60
CA ASP A 338 -6.01 16.02 -22.04
C ASP A 338 -6.09 15.92 -20.51
N ARG A 339 -6.14 14.67 -20.01
CA ARG A 339 -6.19 14.39 -18.58
C ARG A 339 -4.88 14.68 -17.85
N GLN A 340 -3.74 14.78 -18.58
CA GLN A 340 -2.41 15.10 -18.02
C GLN A 340 -2.14 16.61 -18.02
N ASP A 341 -2.92 17.41 -18.75
CA ASP A 341 -2.91 18.85 -18.59
C ASP A 341 -3.47 19.21 -17.21
N PRO A 342 -2.70 19.91 -16.36
CA PRO A 342 -3.12 20.18 -14.99
C PRO A 342 -4.38 21.04 -14.90
N GLU A 343 -4.57 21.99 -15.79
CA GLU A 343 -5.73 22.89 -15.79
C GLU A 343 -7.00 22.13 -16.15
N GLN A 344 -6.97 21.36 -17.23
CA GLN A 344 -8.11 20.55 -17.66
C GLN A 344 -8.45 19.46 -16.65
N SER A 345 -7.42 18.80 -16.11
CA SER A 345 -7.61 17.75 -15.10
C SER A 345 -8.27 18.29 -13.82
N ILE A 346 -7.81 19.44 -13.32
CA ILE A 346 -8.34 20.07 -12.11
C ILE A 346 -9.75 20.61 -12.35
N GLU A 347 -10.00 21.27 -13.47
CA GLU A 347 -11.33 21.76 -13.82
C GLU A 347 -12.34 20.62 -13.97
N GLY A 348 -11.95 19.53 -14.68
CA GLY A 348 -12.77 18.32 -14.81
C GLY A 348 -13.08 17.69 -13.46
N GLY A 349 -12.05 17.53 -12.60
CA GLY A 349 -12.24 16.99 -11.25
C GLY A 349 -13.12 17.85 -10.35
N ALA A 350 -13.02 19.18 -10.46
CA ALA A 350 -13.89 20.13 -9.75
C ALA A 350 -15.34 19.99 -10.19
N ARG A 351 -15.57 19.94 -11.49
CA ARG A 351 -16.89 19.74 -12.12
C ARG A 351 -17.51 18.41 -11.70
N TYR A 352 -16.70 17.36 -11.69
CA TYR A 352 -17.16 16.06 -11.22
C TYR A 352 -17.53 16.09 -9.73
N LEU A 353 -16.68 16.64 -8.86
CA LEU A 353 -16.97 16.76 -7.45
C LEU A 353 -18.23 17.58 -7.18
N PHE A 354 -18.36 18.73 -7.84
CA PHE A 354 -19.56 19.56 -7.76
C PHE A 354 -20.82 18.79 -8.15
N SER A 355 -20.77 18.03 -9.26
CA SER A 355 -21.89 17.19 -9.67
C SER A 355 -22.26 16.11 -8.62
N ARG A 356 -21.27 15.60 -7.88
CA ARG A 356 -21.54 14.65 -6.77
C ARG A 356 -22.23 15.35 -5.60
N ILE A 357 -21.77 16.54 -5.23
CA ILE A 357 -22.40 17.36 -4.17
C ILE A 357 -23.86 17.68 -4.51
N GLN A 358 -24.14 18.05 -5.76
CA GLN A 358 -25.51 18.37 -6.20
C GLN A 358 -26.44 17.15 -6.21
N ARG A 359 -25.91 15.95 -6.35
CA ARG A 359 -26.69 14.70 -6.35
C ARG A 359 -26.97 14.13 -4.96
N ILE A 360 -26.30 14.62 -3.90
CA ILE A 360 -26.64 14.28 -2.52
C ILE A 360 -27.92 15.03 -2.14
N PRO A 361 -28.91 14.36 -1.54
CA PRO A 361 -30.20 14.97 -1.17
C PRO A 361 -30.05 16.27 -0.40
N GLU A 362 -30.86 17.28 -0.74
CA GLU A 362 -30.78 18.65 -0.16
C GLU A 362 -30.99 18.67 1.35
N ARG A 363 -31.78 17.74 1.89
CA ARG A 363 -32.00 17.60 3.33
C ARG A 363 -30.74 17.25 4.13
N ILE A 364 -29.71 16.71 3.45
CA ILE A 364 -28.45 16.38 4.10
C ILE A 364 -27.59 17.64 4.15
N ASN A 365 -27.38 18.17 5.33
CA ASN A 365 -26.59 19.36 5.54
C ASN A 365 -25.08 19.07 5.54
N ASN A 366 -24.26 20.12 5.40
CA ASN A 366 -22.84 20.00 5.69
C ASN A 366 -22.65 19.75 7.19
N PRO A 367 -21.62 18.97 7.53
CA PRO A 367 -20.56 18.44 6.65
C PRO A 367 -20.89 17.07 6.03
N ASP A 368 -21.96 16.40 6.45
CA ASP A 368 -22.31 15.04 6.01
C ASP A 368 -22.48 15.00 4.48
N ARG A 369 -23.12 16.02 3.90
CA ARG A 369 -23.28 16.18 2.45
C ARG A 369 -21.95 16.12 1.71
N THR A 370 -20.97 16.87 2.17
CA THR A 370 -19.63 16.90 1.58
C THR A 370 -18.92 15.56 1.70
N TRP A 371 -19.01 14.91 2.86
CA TRP A 371 -18.34 13.62 3.07
C TRP A 371 -18.96 12.51 2.24
N MET A 372 -20.27 12.51 2.08
CA MET A 372 -20.99 11.59 1.20
C MET A 372 -20.66 11.86 -0.27
N ALA A 373 -20.56 13.11 -0.67
CA ALA A 373 -20.14 13.47 -2.04
C ALA A 373 -18.71 12.98 -2.34
N LEU A 374 -17.78 13.08 -1.40
CA LEU A 374 -16.43 12.53 -1.55
C LEU A 374 -16.44 11.00 -1.63
N ALA A 375 -17.27 10.32 -0.85
CA ALA A 375 -17.46 8.88 -0.97
C ALA A 375 -18.01 8.52 -2.35
N SER A 376 -19.04 9.24 -2.82
CA SER A 376 -19.60 9.09 -4.17
C SER A 376 -18.60 9.37 -5.29
N TYR A 377 -17.67 10.31 -5.08
CA TYR A 377 -16.57 10.58 -6.01
C TYR A 377 -15.69 9.36 -6.23
N ASN A 378 -15.37 8.65 -5.15
CA ASN A 378 -14.48 7.48 -5.17
C ASN A 378 -15.19 6.19 -5.59
N ILE A 379 -16.34 5.85 -4.98
CA ILE A 379 -17.00 4.55 -5.16
C ILE A 379 -18.17 4.60 -6.18
N GLY A 380 -18.61 5.80 -6.53
CA GLY A 380 -19.79 6.02 -7.36
C GLY A 380 -21.08 6.22 -6.54
N LEU A 381 -22.00 7.00 -7.12
CA LEU A 381 -23.26 7.38 -6.44
C LEU A 381 -24.13 6.16 -6.12
N GLY A 382 -24.24 5.21 -7.04
CA GLY A 382 -25.08 4.02 -6.85
C GLY A 382 -24.68 3.21 -5.61
N HIS A 383 -23.38 2.97 -5.44
CA HIS A 383 -22.88 2.23 -4.28
C HIS A 383 -22.99 3.02 -2.96
N LEU A 384 -22.88 4.35 -3.02
CA LEU A 384 -23.17 5.18 -1.86
C LEU A 384 -24.66 5.04 -1.46
N GLU A 385 -25.58 5.06 -2.42
CA GLU A 385 -27.01 4.87 -2.15
C GLU A 385 -27.30 3.46 -1.62
N ASP A 386 -26.65 2.42 -2.14
CA ASP A 386 -26.71 1.07 -1.58
C ASP A 386 -26.30 1.05 -0.10
N ALA A 387 -25.19 1.72 0.23
CA ALA A 387 -24.72 1.82 1.61
C ALA A 387 -25.72 2.59 2.51
N ARG A 388 -26.33 3.66 2.01
CA ARG A 388 -27.37 4.42 2.72
C ARG A 388 -28.61 3.57 3.00
N VAL A 389 -29.04 2.77 2.02
CA VAL A 389 -30.14 1.81 2.18
C VAL A 389 -29.79 0.77 3.24
N LEU A 390 -28.59 0.19 3.22
CA LEU A 390 -28.11 -0.74 4.25
C LEU A 390 -28.09 -0.07 5.64
N THR A 391 -27.64 1.19 5.72
CA THR A 391 -27.62 1.97 6.96
C THR A 391 -29.03 2.07 7.55
N GLN A 392 -30.02 2.42 6.72
CA GLN A 392 -31.41 2.53 7.14
C GLN A 392 -31.99 1.16 7.58
N GLN A 393 -31.70 0.09 6.83
CA GLN A 393 -32.15 -1.27 7.17
C GLN A 393 -31.57 -1.77 8.50
N GLN A 394 -30.39 -1.28 8.89
CA GLN A 394 -29.77 -1.61 10.18
C GLN A 394 -30.19 -0.67 11.31
N GLY A 395 -31.18 0.22 11.09
CA GLY A 395 -31.72 1.10 12.10
C GLY A 395 -30.87 2.36 12.41
N SER A 396 -29.88 2.66 11.56
CA SER A 396 -29.00 3.84 11.66
C SER A 396 -29.48 4.95 10.71
N ASP A 397 -28.99 6.18 10.89
CA ASP A 397 -29.39 7.33 10.09
C ASP A 397 -28.68 7.39 8.74
N PRO A 398 -29.37 7.17 7.60
CA PRO A 398 -28.76 7.19 6.28
C PRO A 398 -28.30 8.58 5.81
N ASP A 399 -28.67 9.63 6.53
CA ASP A 399 -28.30 11.01 6.22
C ASP A 399 -27.12 11.52 7.06
N LYS A 400 -26.56 10.65 7.94
CA LYS A 400 -25.35 10.93 8.73
C LYS A 400 -24.14 10.14 8.22
N TRP A 401 -23.06 10.86 7.89
CA TRP A 401 -21.82 10.22 7.44
C TRP A 401 -21.24 9.24 8.47
N VAL A 402 -21.36 9.58 9.76
CA VAL A 402 -20.86 8.73 10.85
C VAL A 402 -21.50 7.33 10.83
N ASP A 403 -22.75 7.23 10.40
CA ASP A 403 -23.48 5.98 10.30
C ASP A 403 -23.23 5.28 8.95
N VAL A 404 -23.32 6.03 7.83
CA VAL A 404 -23.11 5.48 6.48
C VAL A 404 -21.70 4.89 6.31
N ARG A 405 -20.67 5.51 6.87
CA ARG A 405 -19.29 5.00 6.80
C ARG A 405 -19.11 3.63 7.47
N GLN A 406 -19.98 3.25 8.42
CA GLN A 406 -19.91 1.95 9.08
C GLN A 406 -20.51 0.84 8.21
N HIS A 407 -21.41 1.18 7.30
CA HIS A 407 -22.11 0.24 6.44
C HIS A 407 -21.52 0.16 5.03
N LEU A 408 -20.73 1.15 4.59
CA LEU A 408 -20.00 1.08 3.32
C LEU A 408 -19.16 -0.20 3.17
N PRO A 409 -18.39 -0.66 4.20
CA PRO A 409 -17.60 -1.89 4.09
C PRO A 409 -18.43 -3.15 3.85
N LEU A 410 -19.71 -3.17 4.24
CA LEU A 410 -20.61 -4.30 4.00
C LEU A 410 -20.81 -4.58 2.51
N LEU A 411 -20.58 -3.61 1.62
CA LEU A 411 -20.63 -3.80 0.17
C LEU A 411 -19.50 -4.73 -0.36
N GLU A 412 -18.53 -5.10 0.48
CA GLU A 412 -17.52 -6.10 0.15
C GLU A 412 -17.96 -7.52 0.50
N GLU A 413 -18.94 -7.66 1.38
CA GLU A 413 -19.42 -8.93 1.91
C GLU A 413 -20.58 -9.49 1.08
N LYS A 414 -20.46 -10.75 0.66
CA LYS A 414 -21.45 -11.42 -0.24
C LYS A 414 -22.88 -11.41 0.33
N THR A 415 -23.02 -11.61 1.62
CA THR A 415 -24.31 -11.62 2.33
C THR A 415 -25.05 -10.29 2.26
N TRP A 416 -24.33 -9.18 2.04
CA TRP A 416 -24.87 -7.85 1.97
C TRP A 416 -24.99 -7.32 0.55
N TYR A 417 -23.93 -7.38 -0.27
CA TYR A 417 -23.99 -6.82 -1.61
C TYR A 417 -24.98 -7.52 -2.54
N GLN A 418 -25.31 -8.80 -2.29
CA GLN A 418 -26.36 -9.51 -3.06
C GLN A 418 -27.76 -8.94 -2.82
N LYS A 419 -27.97 -8.18 -1.74
CA LYS A 419 -29.23 -7.51 -1.38
C LYS A 419 -29.28 -6.07 -1.87
N THR A 420 -28.23 -5.56 -2.49
CA THR A 420 -28.14 -4.19 -2.97
C THR A 420 -28.36 -4.11 -4.48
N LYS A 421 -28.74 -2.93 -4.96
CA LYS A 421 -29.07 -2.72 -6.37
C LYS A 421 -27.83 -2.76 -7.29
N TYR A 422 -26.69 -2.24 -6.82
CA TYR A 422 -25.47 -2.08 -7.63
C TYR A 422 -24.41 -3.14 -7.31
N GLY A 423 -24.66 -3.98 -6.32
CA GLY A 423 -23.84 -5.13 -6.01
C GLY A 423 -22.53 -4.79 -5.29
N ARG A 424 -21.49 -5.57 -5.55
CA ARG A 424 -20.21 -5.50 -4.84
C ARG A 424 -19.43 -4.23 -5.15
N ALA A 425 -18.94 -3.58 -4.09
CA ALA A 425 -18.04 -2.42 -4.19
C ALA A 425 -17.00 -2.41 -3.07
N ARG A 426 -15.90 -1.67 -3.25
CA ARG A 426 -14.82 -1.51 -2.25
C ARG A 426 -15.17 -0.43 -1.23
N GLY A 427 -16.15 -0.71 -0.39
CA GLY A 427 -16.69 0.26 0.55
C GLY A 427 -15.69 0.76 1.59
N GLN A 428 -14.84 -0.13 2.10
CA GLN A 428 -13.78 0.22 3.05
C GLN A 428 -12.78 1.22 2.44
N GLU A 429 -12.42 1.03 1.17
CA GLU A 429 -11.53 1.96 0.45
C GLU A 429 -12.12 3.37 0.39
N SER A 430 -13.43 3.49 0.15
CA SER A 430 -14.12 4.77 0.13
C SER A 430 -14.14 5.50 1.50
N VAL A 431 -14.35 4.76 2.58
CA VAL A 431 -14.27 5.33 3.95
C VAL A 431 -12.88 5.90 4.21
N VAL A 432 -11.86 5.17 3.80
CA VAL A 432 -10.46 5.62 3.93
C VAL A 432 -10.18 6.84 3.08
N TYR A 433 -10.65 6.84 1.84
CA TYR A 433 -10.55 7.98 0.93
C TYR A 433 -11.07 9.27 1.57
N VAL A 434 -12.30 9.26 2.05
CA VAL A 434 -12.91 10.43 2.73
C VAL A 434 -12.10 10.87 3.93
N ARG A 435 -11.64 9.93 4.76
CA ARG A 435 -10.81 10.21 5.93
C ARG A 435 -9.50 10.90 5.55
N ASN A 436 -8.83 10.43 4.51
CA ASN A 436 -7.56 11.01 4.06
C ASN A 436 -7.76 12.41 3.48
N VAL A 437 -8.76 12.61 2.63
CA VAL A 437 -9.10 13.93 2.08
C VAL A 437 -9.37 14.93 3.22
N ARG A 438 -10.15 14.55 4.23
CA ARG A 438 -10.40 15.39 5.43
C ARG A 438 -9.11 15.79 6.14
N LYS A 439 -8.16 14.85 6.31
CA LYS A 439 -6.86 15.12 6.94
C LYS A 439 -6.02 16.10 6.12
N TYR A 440 -5.90 15.88 4.81
CA TYR A 440 -5.18 16.77 3.91
C TYR A 440 -5.81 18.17 3.88
N PHE A 441 -7.13 18.24 3.81
CA PHE A 441 -7.87 19.49 3.88
C PHE A 441 -7.57 20.27 5.18
N LYS A 442 -7.67 19.61 6.34
CA LYS A 442 -7.33 20.22 7.64
C LYS A 442 -5.88 20.70 7.70
N GLN A 443 -4.93 19.93 7.14
CA GLN A 443 -3.52 20.35 7.07
C GLN A 443 -3.32 21.55 6.13
N LEU A 444 -3.96 21.56 4.94
CA LEU A 444 -3.91 22.68 4.02
C LEU A 444 -4.48 23.95 4.63
N SER A 445 -5.62 23.87 5.31
CA SER A 445 -6.26 25.01 5.97
C SER A 445 -5.36 25.65 7.04
N ARG A 446 -4.49 24.84 7.69
CA ARG A 446 -3.50 25.32 8.65
C ARG A 446 -2.24 25.89 8.01
N LEU A 447 -1.73 25.22 6.95
CA LEU A 447 -0.45 25.58 6.31
C LEU A 447 -0.58 26.71 5.30
N VAL A 448 -1.76 26.83 4.67
CA VAL A 448 -2.07 27.84 3.65
C VAL A 448 -3.43 28.47 4.00
N PRO A 449 -3.45 29.32 5.04
CA PRO A 449 -4.67 30.04 5.37
C PRO A 449 -5.06 30.94 4.20
N ASP A 450 -6.31 30.91 3.82
CA ASP A 450 -6.88 31.73 2.76
C ASP A 450 -8.32 32.07 3.14
N THR A 451 -8.77 33.29 2.86
CA THR A 451 -10.15 33.67 3.07
C THR A 451 -10.99 33.05 1.95
N PRO A 452 -11.95 32.15 2.22
CA PRO A 452 -12.80 31.61 1.18
C PRO A 452 -13.66 32.72 0.58
N PRO A 453 -14.01 32.65 -0.72
CA PRO A 453 -14.94 33.58 -1.32
C PRO A 453 -16.30 33.57 -0.57
N VAL A 454 -16.93 34.73 -0.46
CA VAL A 454 -18.09 35.00 0.39
C VAL A 454 -19.35 34.14 0.01
N ASN A 455 -19.36 33.53 -1.17
CA ASN A 455 -20.48 32.77 -1.72
C ASN A 455 -20.26 31.26 -1.82
N ASN A 456 -19.46 30.65 -0.94
CA ASN A 456 -19.20 29.21 -1.01
C ASN A 456 -20.41 28.40 -0.50
N LEU A 457 -20.85 27.42 -1.29
CA LEU A 457 -21.80 26.37 -0.86
C LEU A 457 -21.28 25.57 0.34
N ILE A 458 -19.96 25.58 0.53
CA ILE A 458 -19.25 24.87 1.62
C ILE A 458 -18.39 25.88 2.38
N LYS A 459 -18.84 26.29 3.54
CA LYS A 459 -18.04 27.17 4.42
C LYS A 459 -16.98 26.37 5.13
N THR A 460 -15.73 26.81 5.05
CA THR A 460 -14.58 26.15 5.68
C THR A 460 -14.78 25.89 7.16
N ASN A 461 -15.40 26.84 7.87
CA ASN A 461 -15.66 26.72 9.31
C ASN A 461 -16.62 25.58 9.63
N GLU A 462 -17.62 25.31 8.80
CA GLU A 462 -18.56 24.20 8.98
C GLU A 462 -17.86 22.84 8.85
N LEU A 463 -16.79 22.76 8.03
CA LEU A 463 -16.03 21.53 7.81
C LEU A 463 -14.93 21.30 8.87
N LEU A 464 -14.42 22.38 9.47
CA LEU A 464 -13.29 22.31 10.42
C LEU A 464 -13.71 22.20 11.87
N ASN A 465 -14.90 22.69 12.24
CA ASN A 465 -15.40 22.71 13.62
C ASN A 465 -16.00 21.38 14.09
N ILE A 466 -15.88 20.32 13.29
CA ILE A 466 -16.34 19.01 13.72
C ILE A 466 -15.25 18.36 14.56
N GLU A 467 -15.48 18.27 15.84
CA GLU A 467 -14.78 17.33 16.70
C GLU A 467 -14.99 15.93 16.11
N LEU A 468 -13.88 15.26 15.76
CA LEU A 468 -13.93 13.83 15.48
C LEU A 468 -14.45 13.20 16.77
N PRO A 469 -15.59 12.49 16.76
CA PRO A 469 -15.95 11.72 17.93
C PRO A 469 -14.75 10.85 18.28
N ALA A 470 -14.38 10.85 19.55
CA ALA A 470 -13.37 9.93 20.05
C ALA A 470 -13.82 8.52 19.67
N LEU A 471 -13.04 7.86 18.84
CA LEU A 471 -13.24 6.46 18.45
C LEU A 471 -12.65 5.57 19.52
#